data_7dcf32e91acf5e5863d9a2def38d05ff
#
_entry.id   7dcf32e91acf5e5863d9a2def38d05ff
#
_cell.length_a   1.000
_cell.length_b   1.000
_cell.length_c   1.000
_cell.angle_alpha   90.00
_cell.angle_beta   90.00
_cell.angle_gamma   90.00
#
_symmetry.space_group_name_H-M   'P 1'
#
loop_
_entity.id
_entity.type
_entity.pdbx_description
1 polymer ?
#
loop_
_entity_poly.entity_id
_entity_poly.type
_entity_poly.pdbx_seq_one_letter_code
_entity_poly.pdbx_strand_id
1 'polypeptide(L)'
;LAPLGVSGLGTSFLLFGPSTVESGPYAGTYSAFQNVGDPNCVANKGIVIPQASGFRCGFKYGPRFNIVNDEDHDQLYVSLKTKLTSGVDAKLDYLKADTNVYDNPQSPSYPALSYLSPANAILPGKGGNPFGVPVLWIGRPLASAFPSPFAPREIEMERVSFGLAGTFDNGFDWNFDMTRSAEDNYGRQPDTGTSKLAAAIDGRGGPSGNETFDLFDPTANSQTLRDWLRSDQETWTNVVLSVVDFVMSGEVGGIDLAAGAQQRREKYDITRSPNSIVEFDAAGNLTKPADMIFLGGGTESSASRTTNA
;
A
#
# COMPACT_ATOMS: atom_id res chain seq x y z
N LEU A 1 -9.36 -24.11 -12.96
CA LEU A 1 -9.09 -23.24 -11.83
C LEU A 1 -7.62 -23.36 -11.44
N ALA A 2 -6.94 -22.24 -11.17
CA ALA A 2 -5.57 -22.28 -10.67
C ALA A 2 -5.57 -22.85 -9.23
N PRO A 3 -4.52 -23.60 -8.84
CA PRO A 3 -4.37 -24.05 -7.46
C PRO A 3 -4.33 -22.87 -6.47
N LEU A 4 -4.65 -23.12 -5.19
CA LEU A 4 -4.54 -22.08 -4.15
C LEU A 4 -3.12 -21.51 -4.11
N GLY A 5 -3.00 -20.21 -3.95
CA GLY A 5 -1.73 -19.50 -3.95
C GLY A 5 -1.09 -19.29 -5.32
N VAL A 6 -1.84 -19.51 -6.41
CA VAL A 6 -1.40 -19.32 -7.79
C VAL A 6 -2.33 -18.35 -8.52
N SER A 7 -1.76 -17.32 -9.14
CA SER A 7 -2.45 -16.45 -10.09
C SER A 7 -2.27 -16.96 -11.52
N GLY A 8 -3.32 -16.95 -12.33
CA GLY A 8 -3.25 -17.22 -13.77
C GLY A 8 -2.58 -16.08 -14.57
N LEU A 9 -2.23 -14.97 -13.90
CA LEU A 9 -1.62 -13.79 -14.50
C LEU A 9 -0.10 -13.76 -14.21
N GLY A 10 0.60 -14.75 -14.74
CA GLY A 10 2.07 -14.82 -14.79
C GLY A 10 2.61 -14.09 -16.03
N THR A 11 3.44 -14.75 -16.84
CA THR A 11 4.00 -14.19 -18.07
C THR A 11 3.50 -15.00 -19.26
N SER A 12 2.55 -14.44 -20.02
CA SER A 12 1.92 -15.10 -21.16
C SER A 12 1.41 -14.07 -22.15
N PHE A 13 1.22 -14.51 -23.39
CA PHE A 13 0.83 -13.64 -24.50
C PHE A 13 -0.31 -14.29 -25.28
N LEU A 14 -1.27 -13.48 -25.72
CA LEU A 14 -2.32 -13.89 -26.64
C LEU A 14 -2.06 -13.22 -28.00
N LEU A 15 -1.83 -14.02 -29.04
CA LEU A 15 -1.51 -13.53 -30.40
C LEU A 15 -2.78 -13.16 -31.14
N PHE A 16 -2.76 -12.02 -31.87
CA PHE A 16 -3.88 -11.61 -32.75
C PHE A 16 -3.88 -12.24 -34.14
N GLY A 17 -2.85 -12.94 -34.50
CA GLY A 17 -2.77 -13.59 -35.80
C GLY A 17 -1.75 -14.74 -35.84
N PRO A 18 -1.72 -15.54 -36.92
CA PRO A 18 -0.70 -16.57 -37.08
C PRO A 18 0.68 -15.92 -37.22
N SER A 19 1.70 -16.53 -36.62
CA SER A 19 3.07 -16.04 -36.67
C SER A 19 4.08 -17.18 -36.64
N THR A 20 5.24 -16.94 -37.21
CA THR A 20 6.39 -17.85 -37.18
C THR A 20 7.59 -17.08 -36.63
N VAL A 21 8.19 -17.63 -35.56
CA VAL A 21 9.43 -17.12 -34.95
C VAL A 21 10.55 -18.09 -35.30
N GLU A 22 11.60 -17.61 -35.98
CA GLU A 22 12.65 -18.46 -36.48
C GLU A 22 13.67 -18.93 -35.46
N SER A 23 13.87 -18.15 -34.40
CA SER A 23 14.89 -18.41 -33.41
C SER A 23 14.51 -17.87 -32.02
N GLY A 24 15.31 -18.23 -30.98
CA GLY A 24 15.12 -17.81 -29.62
C GLY A 24 14.15 -18.70 -28.82
N PRO A 25 13.80 -18.28 -27.61
CA PRO A 25 12.95 -19.08 -26.71
C PRO A 25 11.54 -19.36 -27.27
N TYR A 26 11.07 -18.54 -28.21
CA TYR A 26 9.76 -18.63 -28.82
C TYR A 26 9.80 -19.20 -30.26
N ALA A 27 10.91 -19.84 -30.66
CA ALA A 27 11.00 -20.43 -32.00
C ALA A 27 9.86 -21.42 -32.29
N GLY A 28 9.23 -21.32 -33.44
CA GLY A 28 8.13 -22.19 -33.86
C GLY A 28 7.03 -21.46 -34.60
N THR A 29 5.98 -22.20 -34.99
CA THR A 29 4.79 -21.70 -35.67
C THR A 29 3.60 -21.62 -34.73
N TYR A 30 2.93 -20.50 -34.71
CA TYR A 30 1.82 -20.19 -33.79
C TYR A 30 0.55 -19.85 -34.61
N SER A 31 -0.59 -20.30 -34.09
CA SER A 31 -1.90 -20.00 -34.69
C SER A 31 -2.47 -18.69 -34.14
N ALA A 32 -3.46 -18.12 -34.81
CA ALA A 32 -4.21 -16.99 -34.29
C ALA A 32 -4.89 -17.31 -32.95
N PHE A 33 -4.95 -16.33 -32.05
CA PHE A 33 -5.52 -16.41 -30.70
C PHE A 33 -4.91 -17.51 -29.81
N GLN A 34 -3.71 -17.94 -30.17
CA GLN A 34 -2.97 -18.87 -29.30
C GLN A 34 -2.44 -18.15 -28.06
N ASN A 35 -2.61 -18.82 -26.91
CA ASN A 35 -1.91 -18.42 -25.68
C ASN A 35 -0.48 -18.99 -25.72
N VAL A 36 0.50 -18.11 -25.72
CA VAL A 36 1.91 -18.48 -25.65
C VAL A 36 2.44 -18.06 -24.28
N GLY A 37 2.73 -19.05 -23.44
CA GLY A 37 3.33 -18.81 -22.14
C GLY A 37 4.85 -18.62 -22.24
N ASP A 38 5.45 -18.16 -21.13
CA ASP A 38 6.91 -18.10 -20.98
C ASP A 38 7.51 -19.52 -21.14
N PRO A 39 8.39 -19.75 -22.13
CA PRO A 39 9.06 -21.04 -22.32
C PRO A 39 9.86 -21.48 -21.07
N ASN A 40 10.37 -20.52 -20.33
CA ASN A 40 11.13 -20.74 -19.09
C ASN A 40 10.24 -20.69 -17.83
N CYS A 41 8.93 -20.85 -17.98
CA CYS A 41 7.94 -20.71 -16.90
C CYS A 41 8.35 -21.48 -15.62
N VAL A 42 8.71 -22.76 -15.75
CA VAL A 42 9.10 -23.60 -14.59
C VAL A 42 10.47 -23.19 -14.06
N ALA A 43 11.43 -22.93 -14.92
CA ALA A 43 12.77 -22.44 -14.52
C ALA A 43 12.68 -21.11 -13.76
N ASN A 44 11.77 -20.23 -14.18
CA ASN A 44 11.44 -18.94 -13.55
C ASN A 44 10.47 -19.09 -12.36
N LYS A 45 10.33 -20.28 -11.77
CA LYS A 45 9.49 -20.57 -10.60
C LYS A 45 7.98 -20.33 -10.81
N GLY A 46 7.54 -20.24 -12.04
CA GLY A 46 6.12 -20.19 -12.41
C GLY A 46 5.46 -21.58 -12.40
N ILE A 47 4.23 -21.64 -12.82
CA ILE A 47 3.46 -22.88 -13.01
C ILE A 47 2.78 -22.87 -14.37
N VAL A 48 2.92 -23.97 -15.12
CA VAL A 48 2.26 -24.13 -16.42
C VAL A 48 0.78 -24.41 -16.19
N ILE A 49 -0.08 -23.61 -16.81
CA ILE A 49 -1.54 -23.75 -16.78
C ILE A 49 -2.02 -24.02 -18.23
N PRO A 50 -2.41 -25.25 -18.55
CA PRO A 50 -2.91 -25.60 -19.87
C PRO A 50 -4.13 -24.75 -20.28
N GLN A 51 -4.20 -24.39 -21.56
CA GLN A 51 -5.31 -23.67 -22.18
C GLN A 51 -5.79 -24.46 -23.41
N ALA A 52 -6.96 -24.09 -23.96
CA ALA A 52 -7.50 -24.72 -25.16
C ALA A 52 -6.55 -24.56 -26.37
N SER A 53 -5.80 -23.45 -26.42
CA SER A 53 -4.74 -23.21 -27.40
C SER A 53 -3.46 -22.76 -26.69
N GLY A 54 -2.50 -23.68 -26.49
CA GLY A 54 -1.23 -23.39 -25.83
C GLY A 54 -1.31 -23.48 -24.30
N PHE A 55 -0.60 -22.57 -23.61
CA PHE A 55 -0.59 -22.53 -22.14
C PHE A 55 -0.39 -21.12 -21.62
N ARG A 56 -0.69 -20.91 -20.35
CA ARG A 56 -0.30 -19.74 -19.59
C ARG A 56 0.76 -20.10 -18.57
N CYS A 57 1.67 -19.17 -18.32
CA CYS A 57 2.54 -19.27 -17.16
C CYS A 57 1.89 -18.54 -16.00
N GLY A 58 1.50 -19.29 -14.97
CA GLY A 58 0.94 -18.75 -13.74
C GLY A 58 2.02 -18.28 -12.76
N PHE A 59 1.65 -17.38 -11.87
CA PHE A 59 2.52 -16.82 -10.83
C PHE A 59 2.20 -17.44 -9.48
N LYS A 60 3.22 -18.01 -8.81
CA LYS A 60 3.09 -18.55 -7.45
C LYS A 60 3.29 -17.44 -6.44
N TYR A 61 2.22 -16.95 -5.82
CA TYR A 61 2.31 -15.93 -4.78
C TYR A 61 2.30 -16.51 -3.36
N GLY A 62 1.65 -17.66 -3.14
CA GLY A 62 1.50 -18.25 -1.80
C GLY A 62 2.80 -18.37 -1.00
N PRO A 63 3.91 -18.91 -1.58
CA PRO A 63 5.18 -19.04 -0.86
C PRO A 63 5.92 -17.71 -0.61
N ARG A 64 5.37 -16.58 -1.05
CA ARG A 64 6.04 -15.27 -0.99
C ARG A 64 5.59 -14.39 0.15
N PHE A 65 4.56 -14.80 0.86
CA PHE A 65 3.99 -14.05 1.98
C PHE A 65 4.25 -14.79 3.28
N ASN A 66 4.56 -14.04 4.31
CA ASN A 66 4.61 -14.56 5.66
C ASN A 66 3.18 -14.80 6.18
N ILE A 67 3.01 -15.84 7.03
CA ILE A 67 1.76 -16.02 7.78
C ILE A 67 1.70 -14.98 8.91
N VAL A 68 2.86 -14.70 9.53
CA VAL A 68 3.07 -13.66 10.51
C VAL A 68 4.33 -12.92 10.08
N ASN A 69 4.24 -11.59 9.98
CA ASN A 69 5.40 -10.76 9.66
C ASN A 69 6.30 -10.65 10.89
N ASP A 70 7.56 -10.28 10.66
CA ASP A 70 8.47 -9.90 11.72
C ASP A 70 8.15 -8.47 12.14
N GLU A 71 7.86 -8.28 13.42
CA GLU A 71 7.43 -7.00 13.97
C GLU A 71 8.05 -6.76 15.34
N ASP A 72 8.50 -5.53 15.55
CA ASP A 72 8.99 -5.04 16.83
C ASP A 72 7.94 -4.12 17.47
N HIS A 73 7.69 -4.34 18.75
CA HIS A 73 6.78 -3.53 19.55
C HIS A 73 7.50 -3.03 20.81
N ASP A 74 7.68 -1.73 20.90
CA ASP A 74 8.24 -1.07 22.06
C ASP A 74 7.17 -0.24 22.76
N GLN A 75 7.06 -0.37 24.07
CA GLN A 75 6.10 0.42 24.85
C GLN A 75 6.72 0.95 26.13
N LEU A 76 6.52 2.24 26.38
CA LEU A 76 6.87 2.90 27.63
C LEU A 76 5.62 3.52 28.24
N TYR A 77 5.31 3.13 29.46
CA TYR A 77 4.25 3.76 30.26
C TYR A 77 4.80 4.28 31.59
N VAL A 78 4.52 5.54 31.87
CA VAL A 78 4.88 6.20 33.13
C VAL A 78 3.63 6.81 33.74
N SER A 79 3.38 6.54 35.02
CA SER A 79 2.28 7.15 35.78
C SER A 79 2.80 7.75 37.04
N LEU A 80 2.52 9.02 37.27
CA LEU A 80 2.86 9.75 38.49
C LEU A 80 1.57 10.22 39.15
N LYS A 81 1.47 9.97 40.46
CA LYS A 81 0.36 10.46 41.28
C LYS A 81 0.91 11.18 42.51
N THR A 82 0.33 12.32 42.83
CA THR A 82 0.73 13.09 43.99
C THR A 82 -0.45 13.86 44.59
N LYS A 83 -0.37 14.17 45.87
CA LYS A 83 -1.26 15.13 46.51
C LYS A 83 -0.64 16.52 46.42
N LEU A 84 -1.32 17.45 45.76
CA LEU A 84 -0.88 18.84 45.70
C LEU A 84 -1.22 19.60 46.96
N THR A 85 -2.38 19.32 47.53
CA THR A 85 -2.85 19.84 48.81
C THR A 85 -3.63 18.75 49.58
N SER A 86 -4.12 19.03 50.77
CA SER A 86 -4.94 18.09 51.56
C SER A 86 -6.24 17.65 50.85
N GLY A 87 -6.70 18.37 49.82
CA GLY A 87 -7.95 18.10 49.10
C GLY A 87 -7.82 17.97 47.61
N VAL A 88 -6.59 17.98 47.04
CA VAL A 88 -6.39 17.90 45.58
C VAL A 88 -5.34 16.86 45.23
N ASP A 89 -5.76 15.86 44.51
CA ASP A 89 -4.89 14.84 43.93
C ASP A 89 -4.56 15.21 42.47
N ALA A 90 -3.31 14.98 42.06
CA ALA A 90 -2.87 15.15 40.68
C ALA A 90 -2.33 13.85 40.12
N LYS A 91 -2.59 13.62 38.82
CA LYS A 91 -2.11 12.46 38.08
C LYS A 91 -1.53 12.92 36.76
N LEU A 92 -0.38 12.36 36.38
CA LEU A 92 0.22 12.51 35.06
C LEU A 92 0.51 11.12 34.49
N ASP A 93 -0.02 10.83 33.32
CA ASP A 93 0.29 9.62 32.57
C ASP A 93 0.99 9.97 31.27
N TYR A 94 2.03 9.22 30.95
CA TYR A 94 2.71 9.26 29.66
C TYR A 94 2.77 7.85 29.09
N LEU A 95 2.39 7.73 27.82
CA LEU A 95 2.50 6.51 27.03
C LEU A 95 3.19 6.83 25.71
N LYS A 96 4.24 6.06 25.39
CA LYS A 96 4.80 5.98 24.06
C LYS A 96 4.74 4.53 23.59
N ALA A 97 4.32 4.31 22.34
CA ALA A 97 4.31 2.99 21.73
C ALA A 97 4.81 3.11 20.29
N ASP A 98 5.77 2.26 19.92
CA ASP A 98 6.34 2.16 18.59
C ASP A 98 6.09 0.74 18.06
N THR A 99 5.61 0.64 16.83
CA THR A 99 5.43 -0.64 16.12
C THR A 99 6.09 -0.55 14.77
N ASN A 100 7.02 -1.47 14.50
CA ASN A 100 7.73 -1.55 13.24
C ASN A 100 7.55 -2.92 12.61
N VAL A 101 7.02 -2.97 11.40
CA VAL A 101 6.86 -4.17 10.59
C VAL A 101 7.85 -4.09 9.44
N TYR A 102 8.95 -4.83 9.53
CA TYR A 102 10.04 -4.78 8.55
C TYR A 102 9.89 -5.84 7.48
N ASP A 103 9.56 -7.05 7.88
CA ASP A 103 9.47 -8.23 7.01
C ASP A 103 8.02 -8.50 6.61
N ASN A 104 7.51 -7.65 5.72
CA ASN A 104 6.22 -7.82 5.06
C ASN A 104 6.44 -8.02 3.55
N PRO A 105 6.78 -9.25 3.11
CA PRO A 105 7.12 -9.51 1.73
C PRO A 105 5.92 -9.37 0.80
N GLN A 106 6.14 -8.74 -0.35
CA GLN A 106 5.14 -8.50 -1.38
C GLN A 106 5.48 -9.23 -2.68
N SER A 107 4.55 -9.25 -3.62
CA SER A 107 4.84 -9.71 -4.97
C SER A 107 5.95 -8.86 -5.60
N PRO A 108 6.92 -9.43 -6.34
CA PRO A 108 7.94 -8.65 -7.06
C PRO A 108 7.33 -7.66 -8.05
N SER A 109 6.17 -7.98 -8.62
CA SER A 109 5.33 -7.04 -9.36
C SER A 109 3.90 -7.53 -9.41
N TYR A 110 2.97 -6.61 -9.64
CA TYR A 110 1.56 -6.90 -9.84
C TYR A 110 1.23 -7.05 -11.33
N PRO A 111 0.07 -7.64 -11.69
CA PRO A 111 -0.31 -7.82 -13.09
C PRO A 111 -0.62 -6.46 -13.75
N ALA A 112 -0.06 -6.24 -14.93
CA ALA A 112 -0.30 -5.05 -15.75
C ALA A 112 -1.61 -5.20 -16.52
N LEU A 113 -2.74 -5.03 -15.86
CA LEU A 113 -4.08 -5.34 -16.38
C LEU A 113 -4.47 -4.50 -17.62
N SER A 114 -3.91 -3.29 -17.76
CA SER A 114 -4.15 -2.43 -18.92
C SER A 114 -3.74 -3.06 -20.24
N TYR A 115 -2.74 -3.94 -20.23
CA TYR A 115 -2.25 -4.64 -21.42
C TYR A 115 -3.08 -5.88 -21.82
N LEU A 116 -4.14 -6.19 -21.07
CA LEU A 116 -5.16 -7.16 -21.46
C LEU A 116 -6.20 -6.54 -22.43
N SER A 117 -6.15 -5.23 -22.66
CA SER A 117 -7.01 -4.54 -23.61
C SER A 117 -6.41 -4.53 -25.00
N PRO A 118 -7.18 -4.81 -26.08
CA PRO A 118 -6.72 -4.67 -27.46
C PRO A 118 -6.17 -3.28 -27.80
N ALA A 119 -6.66 -2.23 -27.14
CA ALA A 119 -6.17 -0.86 -27.33
C ALA A 119 -4.71 -0.67 -26.90
N ASN A 120 -4.21 -1.52 -26.01
CA ASN A 120 -2.85 -1.48 -25.48
C ASN A 120 -2.03 -2.72 -25.91
N ALA A 121 -2.40 -3.37 -27.03
CA ALA A 121 -1.66 -4.52 -27.54
C ALA A 121 -0.19 -4.13 -27.86
N ILE A 122 0.72 -5.03 -27.51
CA ILE A 122 2.16 -4.85 -27.79
C ILE A 122 2.40 -5.14 -29.26
N LEU A 123 2.81 -4.12 -30.01
CA LEU A 123 3.08 -4.22 -31.41
C LEU A 123 4.40 -4.96 -31.73
N PRO A 124 4.56 -5.55 -32.93
CA PRO A 124 5.83 -6.11 -33.37
C PRO A 124 6.98 -5.11 -33.17
N GLY A 125 8.12 -5.58 -32.64
CA GLY A 125 9.29 -4.75 -32.38
C GLY A 125 9.20 -3.84 -31.14
N LYS A 126 8.10 -3.90 -30.38
CA LYS A 126 7.96 -3.21 -29.09
C LYS A 126 8.06 -4.19 -27.93
N GLY A 127 8.68 -3.76 -26.85
CA GLY A 127 8.78 -4.56 -25.61
C GLY A 127 9.38 -5.94 -25.79
N GLY A 128 10.27 -6.13 -26.77
CA GLY A 128 10.86 -7.43 -27.10
C GLY A 128 9.93 -8.38 -27.85
N ASN A 129 8.75 -7.93 -28.35
CA ASN A 129 7.81 -8.79 -29.06
C ASN A 129 8.48 -9.50 -30.27
N PRO A 130 8.69 -10.84 -30.18
CA PRO A 130 9.36 -11.61 -31.23
C PRO A 130 8.40 -12.08 -32.33
N PHE A 131 7.08 -11.88 -32.15
CA PHE A 131 6.06 -12.29 -33.10
C PHE A 131 5.86 -11.20 -34.15
N GLY A 132 5.56 -11.59 -35.38
CA GLY A 132 5.21 -10.67 -36.47
C GLY A 132 3.80 -10.07 -36.35
N VAL A 133 3.12 -10.22 -35.23
CA VAL A 133 1.75 -9.81 -34.97
C VAL A 133 1.62 -9.12 -33.62
N PRO A 134 0.60 -8.27 -33.42
CA PRO A 134 0.31 -7.71 -32.10
C PRO A 134 -0.06 -8.80 -31.10
N VAL A 135 0.28 -8.59 -29.82
CA VAL A 135 -0.05 -9.51 -28.73
C VAL A 135 -0.67 -8.77 -27.55
N LEU A 136 -1.62 -9.40 -26.86
CA LEU A 136 -1.97 -9.01 -25.50
C LEU A 136 -0.95 -9.61 -24.55
N TRP A 137 -0.52 -8.82 -23.60
CA TRP A 137 0.32 -9.29 -22.52
C TRP A 137 -0.52 -9.64 -21.28
N ILE A 138 -0.40 -10.89 -20.87
CA ILE A 138 -1.04 -11.41 -19.65
C ILE A 138 0.10 -11.67 -18.67
N GLY A 139 0.45 -10.68 -17.84
CA GLY A 139 1.60 -10.91 -16.99
C GLY A 139 1.99 -9.75 -16.09
N ARG A 140 3.15 -9.94 -15.49
CA ARG A 140 3.77 -9.08 -14.50
C ARG A 140 5.12 -8.58 -15.02
N PRO A 141 5.47 -7.29 -14.83
CA PRO A 141 6.75 -6.75 -15.31
C PRO A 141 7.95 -7.52 -14.77
N LEU A 142 7.91 -7.92 -13.49
CA LEU A 142 8.92 -8.79 -12.90
C LEU A 142 8.31 -10.17 -12.70
N ALA A 143 8.83 -11.15 -13.40
CA ALA A 143 8.36 -12.54 -13.38
C ALA A 143 8.62 -13.20 -12.01
N SER A 144 8.23 -14.47 -11.89
CA SER A 144 8.36 -15.27 -10.67
C SER A 144 9.81 -15.48 -10.20
N ALA A 145 10.81 -15.21 -11.06
CA ALA A 145 12.23 -15.40 -10.72
C ALA A 145 12.78 -14.35 -9.73
N PHE A 146 12.19 -13.17 -9.70
CA PHE A 146 12.70 -12.06 -8.88
C PHE A 146 12.30 -12.19 -7.41
N PRO A 147 13.14 -11.67 -6.49
CA PRO A 147 12.82 -11.67 -5.06
C PRO A 147 11.64 -10.78 -4.74
N SER A 148 10.95 -11.09 -3.66
CA SER A 148 9.87 -10.26 -3.13
C SER A 148 10.45 -8.99 -2.48
N PRO A 149 9.96 -7.80 -2.84
CA PRO A 149 10.26 -6.58 -2.08
C PRO A 149 9.46 -6.57 -0.78
N PHE A 150 9.88 -5.75 0.18
CA PHE A 150 9.18 -5.55 1.43
C PHE A 150 8.29 -4.31 1.41
N ALA A 151 7.17 -4.39 2.13
CA ALA A 151 6.24 -3.30 2.40
C ALA A 151 6.30 -2.94 3.89
N PRO A 152 7.28 -2.15 4.32
CA PRO A 152 7.42 -1.76 5.72
C PRO A 152 6.24 -0.91 6.18
N ARG A 153 5.96 -1.01 7.48
CA ARG A 153 4.99 -0.17 8.18
C ARG A 153 5.58 0.27 9.51
N GLU A 154 5.44 1.55 9.81
CA GLU A 154 5.90 2.16 11.05
C GLU A 154 4.73 2.90 11.68
N ILE A 155 4.48 2.66 12.96
CA ILE A 155 3.40 3.32 13.72
C ILE A 155 4.02 3.82 15.03
N GLU A 156 3.99 5.13 15.22
CA GLU A 156 4.37 5.77 16.48
C GLU A 156 3.14 6.36 17.13
N MET A 157 2.95 6.08 18.42
CA MET A 157 1.88 6.67 19.22
C MET A 157 2.45 7.31 20.48
N GLU A 158 2.05 8.53 20.74
CA GLU A 158 2.36 9.25 21.99
C GLU A 158 1.08 9.77 22.63
N ARG A 159 0.95 9.55 23.95
CA ARG A 159 -0.17 10.07 24.74
C ARG A 159 0.33 10.66 26.04
N VAL A 160 -0.13 11.87 26.32
CA VAL A 160 0.03 12.54 27.60
C VAL A 160 -1.36 12.82 28.16
N SER A 161 -1.58 12.44 29.42
CA SER A 161 -2.80 12.77 30.16
C SER A 161 -2.43 13.39 31.50
N PHE A 162 -3.10 14.48 31.83
CA PHE A 162 -2.98 15.16 33.11
C PHE A 162 -4.36 15.27 33.75
N GLY A 163 -4.49 14.84 35.00
CA GLY A 163 -5.74 14.88 35.76
C GLY A 163 -5.55 15.55 37.11
N LEU A 164 -6.57 16.30 37.52
CA LEU A 164 -6.76 16.81 38.88
C LEU A 164 -8.09 16.33 39.39
N ALA A 165 -8.12 15.92 40.65
CA ALA A 165 -9.35 15.52 41.35
C ALA A 165 -9.37 16.09 42.74
N GLY A 166 -10.54 16.48 43.22
CA GLY A 166 -10.70 17.01 44.55
C GLY A 166 -12.15 17.11 44.99
N THR A 167 -12.34 17.55 46.23
CA THR A 167 -13.65 17.81 46.78
C THR A 167 -13.70 19.25 47.27
N PHE A 168 -14.73 19.98 46.87
CA PHE A 168 -14.99 21.34 47.34
C PHE A 168 -15.52 21.34 48.76
N ASP A 169 -15.39 22.45 49.48
CA ASP A 169 -15.86 22.63 50.85
C ASP A 169 -17.36 22.35 51.04
N ASN A 170 -18.13 22.48 49.97
CA ASN A 170 -19.58 22.19 49.94
C ASN A 170 -19.91 20.71 49.69
N GLY A 171 -18.90 19.81 49.66
CA GLY A 171 -19.08 18.37 49.50
C GLY A 171 -19.21 17.89 48.03
N PHE A 172 -19.04 18.76 47.03
CA PHE A 172 -19.03 18.35 45.66
C PHE A 172 -17.64 17.83 45.26
N ASP A 173 -17.60 16.63 44.72
CA ASP A 173 -16.40 16.10 44.06
C ASP A 173 -16.25 16.69 42.64
N TRP A 174 -15.02 16.92 42.23
CA TRP A 174 -14.70 17.41 40.92
C TRP A 174 -13.50 16.71 40.30
N ASN A 175 -13.51 16.56 38.99
CA ASN A 175 -12.41 16.05 38.17
C ASN A 175 -12.16 17.03 37.01
N PHE A 176 -10.90 17.29 36.72
CA PHE A 176 -10.44 18.00 35.54
C PHE A 176 -9.38 17.16 34.85
N ASP A 177 -9.60 16.83 33.59
CA ASP A 177 -8.70 15.99 32.79
C ASP A 177 -8.33 16.68 31.49
N MET A 178 -7.06 16.58 31.13
CA MET A 178 -6.53 16.97 29.82
C MET A 178 -5.79 15.78 29.24
N THR A 179 -6.10 15.44 27.98
CA THR A 179 -5.41 14.38 27.23
C THR A 179 -5.03 14.89 25.88
N ARG A 180 -3.79 14.63 25.46
CA ARG A 180 -3.36 14.72 24.09
C ARG A 180 -2.79 13.38 23.65
N SER A 181 -3.29 12.86 22.52
CA SER A 181 -2.75 11.69 21.84
C SER A 181 -2.40 12.06 20.41
N ALA A 182 -1.24 11.63 19.94
CA ALA A 182 -0.82 11.74 18.54
C ALA A 182 -0.40 10.37 18.05
N GLU A 183 -0.74 10.07 16.81
CA GLU A 183 -0.32 8.86 16.10
C GLU A 183 0.21 9.26 14.73
N ASP A 184 1.42 8.82 14.43
CA ASP A 184 2.05 8.91 13.12
C ASP A 184 2.16 7.50 12.54
N ASN A 185 1.66 7.32 11.32
CA ASN A 185 1.65 6.03 10.63
C ASN A 185 2.27 6.22 9.24
N TYR A 186 3.33 5.50 8.96
CA TYR A 186 3.96 5.38 7.65
C TYR A 186 3.75 3.98 7.10
N GLY A 187 3.42 3.90 5.81
CA GLY A 187 3.35 2.65 5.08
C GLY A 187 3.84 2.79 3.66
N ARG A 188 4.61 1.81 3.20
CA ARG A 188 5.05 1.70 1.82
C ARG A 188 4.57 0.41 1.20
N GLN A 189 4.06 0.48 -0.03
CA GLN A 189 3.66 -0.68 -0.82
C GLN A 189 4.29 -0.60 -2.21
N PRO A 190 5.13 -1.59 -2.60
CA PRO A 190 5.82 -1.56 -3.88
C PRO A 190 4.88 -1.84 -5.04
N ASP A 191 5.05 -1.09 -6.14
CA ASP A 191 4.38 -1.31 -7.42
C ASP A 191 5.31 -0.92 -8.58
N THR A 192 4.79 -0.95 -9.80
CA THR A 192 5.46 -0.53 -11.03
C THR A 192 4.77 0.71 -11.59
N GLY A 193 5.54 1.70 -12.06
CA GLY A 193 4.98 2.90 -12.70
C GLY A 193 4.37 2.59 -14.06
N THR A 194 3.11 2.97 -14.27
CA THR A 194 2.42 2.80 -15.56
C THR A 194 3.10 3.58 -16.67
N SER A 195 3.40 4.85 -16.44
CA SER A 195 4.08 5.72 -17.40
C SER A 195 5.50 5.23 -17.73
N LYS A 196 6.23 4.80 -16.69
CA LYS A 196 7.58 4.24 -16.82
C LYS A 196 7.57 2.95 -17.64
N LEU A 197 6.64 2.04 -17.34
CA LEU A 197 6.52 0.79 -18.08
C LEU A 197 6.19 1.05 -19.56
N ALA A 198 5.24 1.94 -19.84
CA ALA A 198 4.89 2.32 -21.21
C ALA A 198 6.09 2.94 -21.96
N ALA A 199 6.83 3.83 -21.31
CA ALA A 199 8.04 4.42 -21.89
C ALA A 199 9.11 3.35 -22.19
N ALA A 200 9.31 2.40 -21.27
CA ALA A 200 10.29 1.34 -21.44
C ALA A 200 9.91 0.34 -22.56
N ILE A 201 8.63 0.00 -22.70
CA ILE A 201 8.12 -0.81 -23.82
C ILE A 201 8.41 -0.12 -25.17
N ASP A 202 8.35 1.21 -25.20
CA ASP A 202 8.66 2.03 -26.37
C ASP A 202 10.15 2.29 -26.62
N GLY A 203 11.04 1.75 -25.78
CA GLY A 203 12.50 1.95 -25.91
C GLY A 203 12.99 3.27 -25.29
N ARG A 204 12.22 3.87 -24.41
CA ARG A 204 12.52 5.13 -23.71
C ARG A 204 12.63 4.95 -22.20
N GLY A 205 12.95 3.72 -21.75
CA GLY A 205 13.09 3.37 -20.35
C GLY A 205 14.45 3.71 -19.75
N GLY A 206 14.55 3.47 -18.47
CA GLY A 206 15.76 3.69 -17.68
C GLY A 206 16.05 5.16 -17.39
N PRO A 207 17.02 5.44 -16.48
CA PRO A 207 17.38 6.82 -16.12
C PRO A 207 17.87 7.65 -17.32
N SER A 208 18.47 7.00 -18.33
CA SER A 208 18.97 7.66 -19.55
C SER A 208 17.90 7.77 -20.64
N GLY A 209 16.71 7.19 -20.47
CA GLY A 209 15.61 7.28 -21.40
C GLY A 209 15.84 6.56 -22.75
N ASN A 210 16.66 5.50 -22.79
CA ASN A 210 17.04 4.78 -24.00
C ASN A 210 17.04 3.26 -23.86
N GLU A 211 16.53 2.72 -22.76
CA GLU A 211 16.42 1.28 -22.55
C GLU A 211 15.03 0.76 -22.95
N THR A 212 15.01 -0.41 -23.60
CA THR A 212 13.78 -1.14 -23.89
C THR A 212 13.56 -2.21 -22.84
N PHE A 213 12.37 -2.26 -22.25
CA PHE A 213 11.98 -3.35 -21.36
C PHE A 213 11.53 -4.54 -22.18
N ASP A 214 12.21 -5.67 -22.03
CA ASP A 214 11.83 -6.94 -22.65
C ASP A 214 10.79 -7.66 -21.78
N LEU A 215 9.56 -7.70 -22.26
CA LEU A 215 8.43 -8.39 -21.61
C LEU A 215 8.49 -9.90 -21.81
N PHE A 216 9.18 -10.35 -22.86
CA PHE A 216 9.28 -11.76 -23.29
C PHE A 216 10.44 -12.48 -22.62
N ASP A 217 11.46 -11.72 -22.19
CA ASP A 217 12.53 -12.19 -21.29
C ASP A 217 12.77 -11.15 -20.18
N PRO A 218 11.93 -11.11 -19.14
CA PRO A 218 12.11 -10.16 -18.05
C PRO A 218 13.48 -10.25 -17.35
N THR A 219 14.17 -11.41 -17.44
CA THR A 219 15.48 -11.62 -16.83
C THR A 219 16.62 -10.96 -17.60
N ALA A 220 16.44 -10.66 -18.89
CA ALA A 220 17.40 -9.94 -19.72
C ALA A 220 17.49 -8.44 -19.39
N ASN A 221 16.47 -7.89 -18.74
CA ASN A 221 16.44 -6.47 -18.38
C ASN A 221 17.52 -6.13 -17.32
N SER A 222 18.15 -4.97 -17.48
CA SER A 222 19.16 -4.49 -16.54
C SER A 222 18.57 -4.25 -15.15
N GLN A 223 19.40 -4.38 -14.09
CA GLN A 223 18.98 -4.03 -12.72
C GLN A 223 18.54 -2.56 -12.65
N THR A 224 19.29 -1.67 -13.32
CA THR A 224 19.02 -0.24 -13.39
C THR A 224 17.62 0.05 -13.95
N LEU A 225 17.25 -0.64 -15.04
CA LEU A 225 15.93 -0.49 -15.66
C LEU A 225 14.82 -1.02 -14.73
N ARG A 226 15.05 -2.18 -14.08
CA ARG A 226 14.08 -2.75 -13.12
C ARG A 226 13.85 -1.83 -11.92
N ASP A 227 14.92 -1.26 -11.37
CA ASP A 227 14.82 -0.32 -10.25
C ASP A 227 14.12 0.98 -10.66
N TRP A 228 14.41 1.47 -11.86
CA TRP A 228 13.76 2.66 -12.42
C TRP A 228 12.25 2.45 -12.62
N LEU A 229 11.80 1.24 -12.96
CA LEU A 229 10.37 0.93 -13.12
C LEU A 229 9.58 1.00 -11.81
N ARG A 230 10.24 0.91 -10.65
CA ARG A 230 9.56 0.94 -9.36
C ARG A 230 8.81 2.25 -9.15
N SER A 231 7.64 2.12 -8.55
CA SER A 231 6.74 3.22 -8.23
C SER A 231 6.02 2.87 -6.93
N ASP A 232 6.73 3.01 -5.81
CA ASP A 232 6.20 2.63 -4.51
C ASP A 232 5.07 3.61 -4.10
N GLN A 233 3.97 3.06 -3.58
CA GLN A 233 2.94 3.84 -2.91
C GLN A 233 3.37 4.06 -1.47
N GLU A 234 3.62 5.32 -1.12
CA GLU A 234 3.92 5.70 0.25
C GLU A 234 2.77 6.55 0.80
N THR A 235 2.44 6.31 2.05
CA THR A 235 1.36 7.02 2.75
C THR A 235 1.83 7.38 4.15
N TRP A 236 1.67 8.64 4.52
CA TRP A 236 1.88 9.15 5.86
C TRP A 236 0.54 9.62 6.40
N THR A 237 0.17 9.15 7.58
CA THR A 237 -1.06 9.54 8.26
C THR A 237 -0.70 10.08 9.63
N ASN A 238 -1.17 11.28 9.94
CA ASN A 238 -1.06 11.88 11.27
C ASN A 238 -2.44 12.07 11.86
N VAL A 239 -2.66 11.57 13.07
CA VAL A 239 -3.91 11.75 13.82
C VAL A 239 -3.60 12.35 15.17
N VAL A 240 -4.26 13.46 15.50
CA VAL A 240 -4.12 14.12 16.81
C VAL A 240 -5.48 14.27 17.46
N LEU A 241 -5.58 13.79 18.69
CA LEU A 241 -6.72 13.97 19.58
C LEU A 241 -6.30 14.82 20.78
N SER A 242 -7.07 15.87 21.07
CA SER A 242 -6.94 16.66 22.29
C SER A 242 -8.30 16.75 22.95
N VAL A 243 -8.36 16.42 24.23
CA VAL A 243 -9.59 16.44 25.04
C VAL A 243 -9.31 17.21 26.31
N VAL A 244 -10.25 18.04 26.69
CA VAL A 244 -10.31 18.70 28.00
C VAL A 244 -11.69 18.41 28.59
N ASP A 245 -11.71 17.84 29.77
CA ASP A 245 -12.92 17.46 30.51
C ASP A 245 -12.96 18.13 31.88
N PHE A 246 -14.13 18.56 32.27
CA PHE A 246 -14.44 18.92 33.63
C PHE A 246 -15.77 18.29 34.05
N VAL A 247 -15.77 17.58 35.18
CA VAL A 247 -16.97 16.98 35.76
C VAL A 247 -17.05 17.32 37.22
N MET A 248 -18.25 17.63 37.70
CA MET A 248 -18.55 17.88 39.08
C MET A 248 -19.78 17.05 39.48
N SER A 249 -19.75 16.42 40.68
CA SER A 249 -20.87 15.65 41.19
C SER A 249 -21.01 15.81 42.72
N GLY A 250 -22.23 15.75 43.23
CA GLY A 250 -22.52 15.87 44.62
C GLY A 250 -24.00 15.76 44.96
N GLU A 251 -24.36 15.84 46.23
CA GLU A 251 -25.73 15.71 46.70
C GLU A 251 -26.30 17.09 47.10
N VAL A 252 -27.51 17.37 46.69
CA VAL A 252 -28.27 18.54 47.14
C VAL A 252 -29.67 18.11 47.58
N GLY A 253 -29.96 18.24 48.89
CA GLY A 253 -31.30 17.93 49.42
C GLY A 253 -31.75 16.49 49.23
N GLY A 254 -30.83 15.51 49.25
CA GLY A 254 -31.13 14.09 49.03
C GLY A 254 -31.21 13.68 47.56
N ILE A 255 -30.78 14.56 46.64
CA ILE A 255 -30.74 14.29 45.21
C ILE A 255 -29.27 14.33 44.74
N ASP A 256 -28.81 13.25 44.11
CA ASP A 256 -27.51 13.21 43.45
C ASP A 256 -27.54 13.98 42.16
N LEU A 257 -26.59 14.89 41.97
CA LEU A 257 -26.43 15.73 40.82
C LEU A 257 -25.05 15.56 40.22
N ALA A 258 -24.95 15.54 38.89
CA ALA A 258 -23.69 15.63 38.16
C ALA A 258 -23.81 16.60 37.01
N ALA A 259 -22.78 17.40 36.77
CA ALA A 259 -22.65 18.29 35.64
C ALA A 259 -21.21 18.28 35.11
N GLY A 260 -21.05 18.45 33.84
CA GLY A 260 -19.71 18.48 33.24
C GLY A 260 -19.70 19.26 31.92
N ALA A 261 -18.50 19.51 31.45
CA ALA A 261 -18.25 20.07 30.14
C ALA A 261 -17.03 19.40 29.51
N GLN A 262 -17.10 19.15 28.22
CA GLN A 262 -16.00 18.58 27.45
C GLN A 262 -15.73 19.43 26.20
N GLN A 263 -14.46 19.62 25.91
CA GLN A 263 -14.02 20.03 24.58
C GLN A 263 -13.11 18.97 23.99
N ARG A 264 -13.47 18.51 22.79
CA ARG A 264 -12.70 17.51 22.02
C ARG A 264 -12.31 18.11 20.67
N ARG A 265 -11.01 18.09 20.37
CA ARG A 265 -10.47 18.48 19.06
C ARG A 265 -9.78 17.27 18.43
N GLU A 266 -10.19 16.96 17.22
CA GLU A 266 -9.60 15.94 16.38
C GLU A 266 -8.97 16.59 15.16
N LYS A 267 -7.78 16.14 14.79
CA LYS A 267 -7.10 16.52 13.57
C LYS A 267 -6.62 15.25 12.87
N TYR A 268 -6.74 15.24 11.57
CA TYR A 268 -6.35 14.14 10.72
C TYR A 268 -5.73 14.69 9.45
N ASP A 269 -4.54 14.17 9.09
CA ASP A 269 -3.82 14.51 7.86
C ASP A 269 -3.36 13.23 7.18
N ILE A 270 -3.61 13.10 5.87
CA ILE A 270 -2.99 12.10 5.01
C ILE A 270 -2.20 12.80 3.90
N THR A 271 -0.94 12.43 3.75
CA THR A 271 -0.10 12.77 2.61
C THR A 271 0.39 11.51 1.90
N ARG A 272 0.76 11.63 0.63
CA ARG A 272 1.13 10.50 -0.22
C ARG A 272 2.32 10.82 -1.09
N SER A 273 3.01 9.77 -1.56
CA SER A 273 4.02 9.94 -2.62
C SER A 273 3.37 10.50 -3.90
N PRO A 274 4.04 11.40 -4.64
CA PRO A 274 3.45 12.09 -5.79
C PRO A 274 2.88 11.19 -6.89
N ASN A 275 3.46 10.00 -7.06
CA ASN A 275 3.04 8.97 -8.01
C ASN A 275 1.75 8.24 -7.57
N SER A 276 1.38 8.33 -6.30
CA SER A 276 0.18 7.68 -5.73
C SER A 276 -0.99 8.64 -5.52
N ILE A 277 -0.82 9.92 -5.82
CA ILE A 277 -1.90 10.91 -5.69
C ILE A 277 -2.87 10.77 -6.87
N VAL A 278 -4.15 10.65 -6.55
CA VAL A 278 -5.25 10.74 -7.50
C VAL A 278 -6.00 12.05 -7.33
N GLU A 279 -6.50 12.60 -8.45
CA GLU A 279 -7.27 13.84 -8.45
C GLU A 279 -8.62 13.62 -9.13
N PHE A 280 -9.66 14.28 -8.60
CA PHE A 280 -11.01 14.26 -9.13
C PHE A 280 -11.47 15.69 -9.42
N ASP A 281 -12.34 15.84 -10.41
CA ASP A 281 -13.04 17.11 -10.64
C ASP A 281 -14.19 17.32 -9.63
N ALA A 282 -14.83 18.48 -9.71
CA ALA A 282 -15.96 18.83 -8.85
C ALA A 282 -17.20 17.92 -9.04
N ALA A 283 -17.27 17.18 -10.16
CA ALA A 283 -18.34 16.21 -10.43
C ALA A 283 -17.98 14.78 -9.96
N GLY A 284 -16.76 14.59 -9.42
CA GLY A 284 -16.28 13.31 -8.94
C GLY A 284 -15.66 12.41 -10.03
N ASN A 285 -15.38 12.94 -11.21
CA ASN A 285 -14.70 12.19 -12.25
C ASN A 285 -13.18 12.20 -12.01
N LEU A 286 -12.53 11.05 -12.23
CA LEU A 286 -11.08 10.92 -12.11
C LEU A 286 -10.38 11.75 -13.21
N THR A 287 -9.59 12.75 -12.80
CA THR A 287 -8.82 13.63 -13.71
C THR A 287 -7.35 13.26 -13.78
N LYS A 288 -6.81 12.69 -12.70
CA LYS A 288 -5.43 12.19 -12.63
C LYS A 288 -5.40 10.86 -11.90
N PRO A 289 -5.15 9.75 -12.58
CA PRO A 289 -4.92 8.46 -11.93
C PRO A 289 -3.55 8.42 -11.27
N ALA A 290 -3.38 7.53 -10.31
CA ALA A 290 -2.05 7.19 -9.79
C ALA A 290 -1.18 6.58 -10.91
N ASP A 291 0.12 6.87 -10.88
CA ASP A 291 1.09 6.27 -11.81
C ASP A 291 1.57 4.90 -11.30
N MET A 292 0.64 3.96 -11.23
CA MET A 292 0.83 2.60 -10.73
C MET A 292 0.04 1.61 -11.57
N ILE A 293 0.58 0.43 -11.81
CA ILE A 293 -0.09 -0.59 -12.64
C ILE A 293 -1.19 -1.34 -11.91
N PHE A 294 -1.14 -1.40 -10.58
CA PHE A 294 -2.06 -2.20 -9.79
C PHE A 294 -2.63 -1.45 -8.58
N LEU A 295 -1.79 -0.79 -7.79
CA LEU A 295 -2.25 -0.01 -6.64
C LEU A 295 -2.97 1.26 -7.11
N GLY A 296 -4.14 1.51 -6.56
CA GLY A 296 -5.00 2.60 -7.04
C GLY A 296 -4.62 4.00 -6.55
N GLY A 297 -3.64 4.10 -5.63
CA GLY A 297 -3.33 5.37 -4.98
C GLY A 297 -4.47 5.90 -4.10
N GLY A 298 -4.52 7.20 -3.91
CA GLY A 298 -5.59 7.87 -3.16
C GLY A 298 -5.43 9.38 -3.15
N THR A 299 -6.41 10.08 -2.59
CA THR A 299 -6.35 11.52 -2.38
C THR A 299 -5.57 11.85 -1.11
N GLU A 300 -4.93 13.00 -1.09
CA GLU A 300 -4.49 13.63 0.15
C GLU A 300 -5.68 14.31 0.81
N SER A 301 -5.71 14.33 2.12
CA SER A 301 -6.77 15.01 2.86
C SER A 301 -6.29 15.51 4.22
N SER A 302 -6.85 16.63 4.64
CA SER A 302 -6.66 17.19 5.96
C SER A 302 -8.00 17.63 6.50
N ALA A 303 -8.29 17.27 7.73
CA ALA A 303 -9.53 17.66 8.40
C ALA A 303 -9.29 17.95 9.88
N SER A 304 -10.08 18.84 10.44
CA SER A 304 -10.15 19.07 11.88
C SER A 304 -11.59 19.28 12.32
N ARG A 305 -11.92 18.76 13.49
CA ARG A 305 -13.23 18.94 14.12
C ARG A 305 -13.06 19.31 15.59
N THR A 306 -13.84 20.26 16.05
CA THR A 306 -13.99 20.56 17.47
C THR A 306 -15.43 20.28 17.88
N THR A 307 -15.62 19.54 18.96
CA THR A 307 -16.92 19.21 19.56
C THR A 307 -16.89 19.69 21.01
N ASN A 308 -17.97 20.35 21.42
CA ASN A 308 -18.19 20.76 22.82
C ASN A 308 -19.45 20.03 23.33
N ALA A 309 -19.43 19.57 24.56
CA ALA A 309 -20.53 18.94 25.25
C ALA A 309 -20.68 19.51 26.66
#